data_acf0ee820efedcb0da58bfbd75f0e3fd
#
_entry.id   acf0ee820efedcb0da58bfbd75f0e3fd
#
_cell.length_a   1.000
_cell.length_b   1.000
_cell.length_c   1.000
_cell.angle_alpha   90.00
_cell.angle_beta   90.00
_cell.angle_gamma   90.00
#
_symmetry.space_group_name_H-M   'P 1'
#
loop_
_entity.id
_entity.type
_entity.pdbx_description
1 polymer ?
#
loop_
_entity_poly.entity_id
_entity_poly.type
_entity_poly.pdbx_seq_one_letter_code
_entity_poly.pdbx_strand_id
1 'polypeptide(L)'
;MRGRDTYGVAKDFVESVHGEIGCINCHKGHNVEDKDEAHKDMIKDPSEEGGGGVCQECHEEITSTYKDAMHYKLTGILDIVGTITSPHKMEDTLLPEAWELDCADCHASCGSCHVAWPAVAKGGLLDRHRFKKTPPMDKTCYACHGSRFAGEYMGKLGATADVHYEKGQMVCTDCHSADHLHNTQPKGVKRYYATKTVRCEECHPDAARPGRSKVAMHNAHPEGTLACAVCHANTYFNCANCHVTLDIKKPGQVKVIFPSEPLYTFKIGTNIDRSPENPYKYNLVRHTPMKKDSLASLRYWQAVLKGKPGPEDLVANYDALPTWNSASVHSIQRRTKQNRSCNACHGHKELFLTKADLAKDEPKANLKIIVEKIPAEIKK
;
A
#
# COMPACT_ATOMS: atom_id res chain seq x y z
N MET A 1 22.65 24.31 -7.65
CA MET A 1 22.59 24.85 -6.28
C MET A 1 21.30 24.40 -5.55
N ARG A 2 21.07 23.09 -5.35
CA ARG A 2 19.87 22.56 -4.66
C ARG A 2 20.20 21.78 -3.39
N GLY A 3 21.41 21.82 -2.87
CA GLY A 3 21.84 20.90 -1.83
C GLY A 3 22.14 21.48 -0.45
N ARG A 4 22.18 22.80 -0.27
CA ARG A 4 22.60 23.38 1.02
C ARG A 4 21.44 23.81 1.94
N ASP A 5 20.27 24.11 1.41
CA ASP A 5 19.14 24.59 2.23
C ASP A 5 18.26 23.51 2.86
N THR A 6 18.42 22.25 2.45
CA THR A 6 17.58 21.14 2.94
C THR A 6 18.05 20.55 4.26
N TYR A 7 19.30 20.72 4.62
CA TYR A 7 19.88 20.13 5.86
C TYR A 7 20.02 21.15 7.01
N GLY A 8 19.68 22.41 6.77
CA GLY A 8 19.75 23.44 7.79
C GLY A 8 18.58 23.36 8.78
N VAL A 9 18.82 23.92 9.97
CA VAL A 9 17.76 24.13 10.96
C VAL A 9 17.17 25.51 10.71
N ALA A 10 15.83 25.58 10.60
CA ALA A 10 15.15 26.87 10.45
C ALA A 10 15.14 27.64 11.78
N LYS A 11 15.24 28.97 11.71
CA LYS A 11 15.27 29.81 12.92
C LYS A 11 14.00 29.61 13.77
N ASP A 12 12.85 29.62 13.14
CA ASP A 12 11.56 29.41 13.79
C ASP A 12 11.38 27.98 14.35
N PHE A 13 12.15 26.99 13.88
CA PHE A 13 12.20 25.68 14.52
C PHE A 13 12.88 25.76 15.89
N VAL A 14 13.99 26.50 16.00
CA VAL A 14 14.72 26.64 17.27
C VAL A 14 13.84 27.28 18.35
N GLU A 15 12.96 28.17 17.93
CA GLU A 15 11.99 28.89 18.81
C GLU A 15 10.70 28.07 19.03
N SER A 16 10.57 26.86 18.45
CA SER A 16 9.42 25.99 18.60
C SER A 16 9.57 25.06 19.82
N VAL A 17 8.44 24.48 20.27
CA VAL A 17 8.44 23.49 21.34
C VAL A 17 9.43 22.35 21.08
N HIS A 18 9.54 21.88 19.84
CA HIS A 18 10.50 20.83 19.47
C HIS A 18 11.95 21.34 19.49
N GLY A 19 12.18 22.60 19.11
CA GLY A 19 13.53 23.20 19.15
C GLY A 19 14.02 23.45 20.57
N GLU A 20 13.13 23.82 21.50
CA GLU A 20 13.44 24.02 22.91
C GLU A 20 13.90 22.75 23.63
N ILE A 21 13.46 21.56 23.15
CA ILE A 21 13.94 20.25 23.65
C ILE A 21 15.46 20.11 23.46
N GLY A 22 16.00 20.69 22.39
CA GLY A 22 17.42 20.63 22.03
C GLY A 22 17.80 19.42 21.18
N CYS A 23 18.84 19.58 20.36
CA CYS A 23 19.24 18.61 19.35
C CYS A 23 19.65 17.26 19.95
N ILE A 24 20.44 17.26 21.03
CA ILE A 24 20.97 16.05 21.65
C ILE A 24 19.93 15.20 22.38
N ASN A 25 18.84 15.78 22.82
CA ASN A 25 17.77 15.02 23.45
C ASN A 25 17.04 14.13 22.41
N CYS A 26 16.98 14.58 21.16
CA CYS A 26 16.42 13.79 20.07
C CYS A 26 17.49 12.94 19.37
N HIS A 27 18.60 13.55 18.95
CA HIS A 27 19.60 12.89 18.10
C HIS A 27 20.74 12.22 18.87
N LYS A 28 20.79 12.34 20.20
CA LYS A 28 21.97 11.96 21.01
C LYS A 28 23.23 12.72 20.56
N GLY A 29 24.40 12.12 20.61
CA GLY A 29 25.66 12.82 20.41
C GLY A 29 26.11 13.55 21.68
N HIS A 30 27.10 14.44 21.55
CA HIS A 30 27.75 15.09 22.68
C HIS A 30 27.77 16.60 22.53
N ASN A 31 27.59 17.31 23.65
CA ASN A 31 27.65 18.79 23.66
C ASN A 31 29.09 19.26 23.88
N VAL A 32 29.91 19.16 22.84
CA VAL A 32 31.34 19.54 22.84
C VAL A 32 31.67 20.34 21.58
N GLU A 33 32.79 21.10 21.61
CA GLU A 33 33.18 21.96 20.48
C GLU A 33 33.77 21.17 19.29
N ASP A 34 34.41 20.05 19.56
CA ASP A 34 34.96 19.20 18.51
C ASP A 34 33.84 18.54 17.71
N LYS A 35 33.86 18.74 16.39
CA LYS A 35 32.81 18.26 15.50
C LYS A 35 32.67 16.75 15.49
N ASP A 36 33.78 16.02 15.46
CA ASP A 36 33.75 14.58 15.30
C ASP A 36 33.29 13.91 16.60
N GLU A 37 33.74 14.44 17.74
CA GLU A 37 33.27 14.00 19.04
C GLU A 37 31.79 14.39 19.29
N ALA A 38 31.37 15.57 18.85
CA ALA A 38 29.96 16.01 18.97
C ALA A 38 28.99 15.10 18.22
N HIS A 39 29.41 14.53 17.09
CA HIS A 39 28.56 13.65 16.26
C HIS A 39 28.74 12.17 16.56
N LYS A 40 29.60 11.80 17.49
CA LYS A 40 29.75 10.43 17.91
C LYS A 40 28.47 9.91 18.55
N ASP A 41 28.06 8.70 18.18
CA ASP A 41 26.82 8.04 18.63
C ASP A 41 25.52 8.79 18.26
N MET A 42 25.57 9.72 17.31
CA MET A 42 24.40 10.45 16.84
C MET A 42 23.41 9.56 16.10
N ILE A 43 22.14 9.63 16.45
CA ILE A 43 21.03 8.92 15.79
C ILE A 43 20.48 9.77 14.64
N LYS A 44 20.47 9.21 13.44
CA LYS A 44 19.98 9.90 12.24
C LYS A 44 18.47 10.10 12.25
N ASP A 45 17.71 9.04 12.53
CA ASP A 45 16.25 9.10 12.73
C ASP A 45 15.87 8.72 14.16
N PRO A 46 15.66 9.71 15.04
CA PRO A 46 15.32 9.46 16.43
C PRO A 46 13.90 8.95 16.64
N SER A 47 13.09 8.86 15.57
CA SER A 47 11.70 8.40 15.63
C SER A 47 11.50 6.93 15.24
N GLU A 48 12.57 6.23 14.84
CA GLU A 48 12.47 4.89 14.25
C GLU A 48 12.29 3.80 15.31
N GLU A 49 13.02 3.86 16.40
CA GLU A 49 13.05 2.80 17.41
C GLU A 49 11.69 2.59 18.10
N GLY A 50 11.25 1.33 18.18
CA GLY A 50 10.06 0.91 18.92
C GLY A 50 8.72 1.53 18.47
N GLY A 51 8.66 2.08 17.25
CA GLY A 51 7.44 2.68 16.68
C GLY A 51 7.17 4.12 17.12
N GLY A 52 8.16 4.79 17.69
CA GLY A 52 8.03 6.18 18.10
C GLY A 52 9.35 6.81 18.52
N GLY A 53 10.36 6.01 18.84
CA GLY A 53 11.65 6.51 19.33
C GLY A 53 11.48 7.52 20.46
N VAL A 54 12.18 8.64 20.38
CA VAL A 54 12.08 9.73 21.40
C VAL A 54 10.72 10.44 21.35
N CYS A 55 9.94 10.31 20.27
CA CYS A 55 8.63 10.97 20.17
C CYS A 55 7.63 10.45 21.20
N GLN A 56 7.78 9.19 21.64
CA GLN A 56 6.90 8.56 22.62
C GLN A 56 6.89 9.26 23.98
N GLU A 57 7.96 9.96 24.34
CA GLU A 57 8.06 10.66 25.63
C GLU A 57 6.99 11.76 25.80
N CYS A 58 6.52 12.33 24.68
CA CYS A 58 5.50 13.39 24.69
C CYS A 58 4.24 13.03 23.89
N HIS A 59 4.34 12.07 22.96
CA HIS A 59 3.24 11.67 22.07
C HIS A 59 2.77 10.23 22.34
N GLU A 60 2.69 9.84 23.62
CA GLU A 60 2.35 8.48 24.05
C GLU A 60 1.03 7.97 23.46
N GLU A 61 -0.01 8.80 23.41
CA GLU A 61 -1.32 8.42 22.86
C GLU A 61 -1.24 7.94 21.41
N ILE A 62 -0.43 8.62 20.58
CA ILE A 62 -0.27 8.27 19.16
C ILE A 62 0.70 7.10 19.02
N THR A 63 1.81 7.12 19.70
CA THR A 63 2.86 6.09 19.57
C THR A 63 2.42 4.74 20.11
N SER A 64 1.59 4.71 21.15
CA SER A 64 1.03 3.48 21.71
C SER A 64 0.19 2.68 20.71
N THR A 65 -0.50 3.36 19.80
CA THR A 65 -1.33 2.74 18.75
C THR A 65 -0.59 2.57 17.43
N TYR A 66 0.30 3.49 17.10
CA TYR A 66 1.03 3.49 15.82
C TYR A 66 1.89 2.24 15.62
N LYS A 67 2.54 1.73 16.67
CA LYS A 67 3.32 0.48 16.64
C LYS A 67 2.51 -0.74 16.16
N ASP A 68 1.19 -0.67 16.26
CA ASP A 68 0.28 -1.70 15.77
C ASP A 68 -0.39 -1.33 14.45
N ALA A 69 -0.15 -0.12 13.93
CA ALA A 69 -0.74 0.36 12.69
C ALA A 69 -0.15 -0.33 11.45
N MET A 70 -0.92 -0.33 10.37
CA MET A 70 -0.52 -0.96 9.10
C MET A 70 0.76 -0.37 8.51
N HIS A 71 1.00 0.94 8.68
CA HIS A 71 2.21 1.59 8.19
C HIS A 71 3.46 1.22 8.97
N TYR A 72 3.35 0.96 10.26
CA TYR A 72 4.47 0.48 11.06
C TYR A 72 4.73 -1.01 10.80
N LYS A 73 3.68 -1.83 10.84
CA LYS A 73 3.79 -3.29 10.66
C LYS A 73 3.92 -3.73 9.21
N LEU A 74 3.67 -2.85 8.23
CA LEU A 74 3.69 -3.15 6.79
C LEU A 74 2.88 -4.39 6.40
N THR A 75 1.78 -4.64 7.09
CA THR A 75 0.98 -5.86 7.01
C THR A 75 0.58 -6.23 5.58
N GLY A 76 0.28 -5.23 4.73
CA GLY A 76 -0.10 -5.49 3.34
C GLY A 76 1.02 -6.10 2.49
N ILE A 77 2.28 -5.75 2.76
CA ILE A 77 3.44 -6.35 2.07
C ILE A 77 3.74 -7.71 2.68
N LEU A 78 3.71 -7.81 4.01
CA LEU A 78 3.95 -9.06 4.73
C LEU A 78 2.92 -10.15 4.38
N ASP A 79 1.67 -9.80 4.12
CA ASP A 79 0.64 -10.74 3.63
C ASP A 79 1.03 -11.36 2.27
N ILE A 80 1.54 -10.54 1.35
CA ILE A 80 2.02 -11.00 0.04
C ILE A 80 3.28 -11.85 0.19
N VAL A 81 4.21 -11.41 1.02
CA VAL A 81 5.49 -12.11 1.27
C VAL A 81 5.23 -13.43 1.99
N GLY A 82 4.34 -13.46 2.99
CA GLY A 82 3.93 -14.66 3.70
C GLY A 82 3.32 -15.74 2.79
N THR A 83 2.72 -15.33 1.66
CA THR A 83 2.29 -16.28 0.63
C THR A 83 3.46 -17.08 0.05
N ILE A 84 4.61 -16.43 -0.12
CA ILE A 84 5.81 -17.05 -0.71
C ILE A 84 6.46 -18.02 0.28
N THR A 85 6.43 -17.74 1.58
CA THR A 85 7.06 -18.59 2.60
C THR A 85 6.20 -19.75 3.07
N SER A 86 4.90 -19.70 2.83
CA SER A 86 3.95 -20.73 3.31
C SER A 86 4.35 -22.14 2.83
N PRO A 87 4.33 -23.16 3.70
CA PRO A 87 3.84 -23.20 5.08
C PRO A 87 4.83 -22.74 6.15
N HIS A 88 6.06 -22.39 5.79
CA HIS A 88 7.07 -21.94 6.75
C HIS A 88 6.73 -20.55 7.29
N LYS A 89 7.19 -20.25 8.48
CA LYS A 89 7.17 -18.89 8.99
C LYS A 89 8.24 -18.05 8.29
N MET A 90 7.95 -16.77 8.10
CA MET A 90 8.87 -15.86 7.40
C MET A 90 10.24 -15.82 8.09
N GLU A 91 10.26 -15.77 9.42
CA GLU A 91 11.46 -15.72 10.25
C GLU A 91 12.36 -16.97 10.13
N ASP A 92 11.79 -18.11 9.72
CA ASP A 92 12.53 -19.38 9.53
C ASP A 92 13.13 -19.50 8.11
N THR A 93 13.00 -18.48 7.30
CA THR A 93 13.44 -18.45 5.89
C THR A 93 14.50 -17.37 5.66
N LEU A 94 14.86 -17.12 4.42
CA LEU A 94 15.76 -16.04 3.99
C LEU A 94 15.07 -14.68 3.84
N LEU A 95 13.77 -14.62 4.03
CA LEU A 95 13.02 -13.38 3.78
C LEU A 95 13.34 -12.25 4.78
N PRO A 96 13.68 -12.48 6.05
CA PRO A 96 14.12 -11.40 6.91
C PRO A 96 15.33 -10.64 6.36
N GLU A 97 16.34 -11.35 5.90
CA GLU A 97 17.54 -10.73 5.32
C GLU A 97 17.23 -10.00 4.00
N ALA A 98 16.41 -10.58 3.13
CA ALA A 98 15.98 -9.95 1.91
C ALA A 98 15.06 -8.74 2.20
N TRP A 99 14.26 -8.82 3.26
CA TRP A 99 13.43 -7.73 3.74
C TRP A 99 14.25 -6.50 4.11
N GLU A 100 15.26 -6.68 4.95
CA GLU A 100 16.14 -5.58 5.38
C GLU A 100 16.91 -4.95 4.22
N LEU A 101 17.29 -5.75 3.23
CA LEU A 101 18.05 -5.24 2.08
C LEU A 101 17.19 -4.46 1.07
N ASP A 102 15.91 -4.82 0.91
CA ASP A 102 15.15 -4.40 -0.27
C ASP A 102 13.77 -3.81 0.04
N CYS A 103 13.17 -4.19 1.16
CA CYS A 103 11.79 -3.82 1.46
C CYS A 103 11.69 -2.84 2.63
N ALA A 104 12.67 -2.83 3.53
CA ALA A 104 12.67 -2.03 4.74
C ALA A 104 12.69 -0.52 4.48
N ASP A 105 13.20 -0.07 3.34
CA ASP A 105 13.19 1.35 2.94
C ASP A 105 11.79 1.98 2.89
N CYS A 106 10.74 1.15 2.79
CA CYS A 106 9.35 1.59 2.88
C CYS A 106 8.80 1.56 4.32
N HIS A 107 9.61 1.16 5.30
CA HIS A 107 9.22 1.16 6.71
C HIS A 107 9.04 2.59 7.20
N ALA A 108 7.84 2.92 7.67
CA ALA A 108 7.49 4.28 8.02
C ALA A 108 7.79 4.55 9.51
N SER A 109 8.59 5.59 9.77
CA SER A 109 8.76 6.19 11.08
C SER A 109 7.94 7.47 11.19
N CYS A 110 7.78 8.01 12.39
CA CYS A 110 7.15 9.33 12.57
C CYS A 110 7.91 10.40 11.77
N GLY A 111 9.25 10.36 11.82
CA GLY A 111 10.13 11.26 11.09
C GLY A 111 9.95 11.21 9.58
N SER A 112 9.80 10.01 9.00
CA SER A 112 9.66 9.82 7.55
C SER A 112 8.35 10.38 6.97
N CYS A 113 7.38 10.67 7.83
CA CYS A 113 6.14 11.34 7.43
C CYS A 113 6.12 12.82 7.80
N HIS A 114 6.57 13.19 9.01
CA HIS A 114 6.37 14.50 9.58
C HIS A 114 7.57 15.45 9.46
N VAL A 115 8.77 14.92 9.22
CA VAL A 115 10.03 15.72 9.25
C VAL A 115 10.87 15.53 8.01
N ALA A 116 10.93 14.29 7.50
CA ALA A 116 11.82 13.88 6.43
C ALA A 116 11.06 13.25 5.25
N TRP A 117 11.74 13.16 4.12
CA TRP A 117 11.32 12.31 3.02
C TRP A 117 11.65 10.85 3.37
N PRO A 118 10.78 9.90 3.03
CA PRO A 118 11.11 8.49 3.17
C PRO A 118 12.43 8.11 2.47
N ALA A 119 13.15 7.15 3.02
CA ALA A 119 14.44 6.71 2.49
C ALA A 119 14.33 6.24 1.03
N VAL A 120 13.25 5.55 0.67
CA VAL A 120 12.94 5.12 -0.71
C VAL A 120 12.88 6.29 -1.71
N ALA A 121 12.61 7.51 -1.26
CA ALA A 121 12.65 8.75 -2.05
C ALA A 121 13.95 9.54 -1.86
N LYS A 122 15.03 8.89 -1.49
CA LYS A 122 16.37 9.43 -1.22
C LYS A 122 16.52 10.13 0.13
N GLY A 123 15.52 10.15 0.98
CA GLY A 123 15.59 10.78 2.29
C GLY A 123 15.80 12.30 2.26
N GLY A 124 16.19 12.84 3.39
CA GLY A 124 16.42 14.27 3.58
C GLY A 124 15.22 14.98 4.24
N LEU A 125 15.45 16.18 4.71
CA LEU A 125 14.41 16.93 5.43
C LEU A 125 13.34 17.49 4.48
N LEU A 126 12.07 17.45 4.91
CA LEU A 126 10.96 18.08 4.19
C LEU A 126 11.10 19.61 4.17
N ASP A 127 11.44 20.20 5.32
CA ASP A 127 11.50 21.64 5.49
C ASP A 127 12.37 22.04 6.71
N ARG A 128 13.69 21.82 6.66
CA ARG A 128 14.66 22.32 7.65
C ARG A 128 14.27 22.03 9.11
N HIS A 129 13.88 20.81 9.45
CA HIS A 129 13.37 20.38 10.76
C HIS A 129 12.00 20.94 11.17
N ARG A 130 11.29 21.69 10.33
CA ARG A 130 9.90 22.06 10.66
C ARG A 130 9.00 20.82 10.60
N PHE A 131 8.40 20.52 11.72
CA PHE A 131 7.45 19.41 11.83
C PHE A 131 6.16 19.74 11.09
N LYS A 132 5.74 18.85 10.22
CA LYS A 132 4.49 18.98 9.44
C LYS A 132 3.39 18.17 10.12
N LYS A 133 2.44 18.86 10.75
CA LYS A 133 1.26 18.20 11.35
C LYS A 133 0.53 17.35 10.31
N THR A 134 0.35 17.86 9.10
CA THR A 134 -0.17 17.12 7.94
C THR A 134 0.98 16.90 6.96
N PRO A 135 1.40 15.65 6.75
CA PRO A 135 2.45 15.31 5.79
C PRO A 135 2.04 15.71 4.37
N PRO A 136 2.94 16.33 3.59
CA PRO A 136 2.63 16.71 2.21
C PRO A 136 2.50 15.47 1.31
N MET A 137 1.35 15.33 0.64
CA MET A 137 1.00 14.19 -0.20
C MET A 137 2.08 13.87 -1.24
N ASP A 138 2.54 14.90 -1.96
CA ASP A 138 3.49 14.77 -3.07
C ASP A 138 4.90 14.35 -2.65
N LYS A 139 5.24 14.60 -1.40
CA LYS A 139 6.57 14.30 -0.86
C LYS A 139 6.60 13.06 0.01
N THR A 140 5.58 12.84 0.78
CA THR A 140 5.53 11.76 1.77
C THR A 140 4.79 10.55 1.23
N CYS A 141 3.49 10.66 1.02
CA CYS A 141 2.67 9.53 0.54
C CYS A 141 3.14 9.02 -0.82
N TYR A 142 3.43 9.96 -1.73
CA TYR A 142 3.85 9.65 -3.10
C TYR A 142 5.22 8.94 -3.18
N ALA A 143 6.07 9.09 -2.19
CA ALA A 143 7.37 8.43 -2.15
C ALA A 143 7.24 6.89 -2.21
N CYS A 144 6.34 6.33 -1.43
CA CYS A 144 6.08 4.89 -1.38
C CYS A 144 4.90 4.47 -2.29
N HIS A 145 3.87 5.30 -2.43
CA HIS A 145 2.66 4.99 -3.17
C HIS A 145 2.63 5.53 -4.61
N GLY A 146 3.73 6.14 -5.09
CA GLY A 146 3.79 6.85 -6.36
C GLY A 146 3.62 5.99 -7.59
N SER A 147 4.09 4.75 -7.54
CA SER A 147 4.05 3.83 -8.68
C SER A 147 2.67 3.25 -8.97
N ARG A 148 1.70 3.45 -8.09
CA ARG A 148 0.38 2.85 -8.21
C ARG A 148 -0.73 3.79 -7.76
N PHE A 149 -1.02 3.85 -6.46
CA PHE A 149 -2.18 4.59 -5.94
C PHE A 149 -2.15 6.08 -6.27
N ALA A 150 -1.02 6.73 -6.10
CA ALA A 150 -0.89 8.14 -6.41
C ALA A 150 -0.93 8.38 -7.93
N GLY A 151 -0.39 7.46 -8.73
CA GLY A 151 -0.49 7.50 -10.20
C GLY A 151 -1.93 7.42 -10.68
N GLU A 152 -2.73 6.50 -10.12
CA GLU A 152 -4.17 6.39 -10.38
C GLU A 152 -4.91 7.66 -9.91
N TYR A 153 -4.68 8.10 -8.67
CA TYR A 153 -5.38 9.21 -8.04
C TYR A 153 -5.19 10.53 -8.78
N MET A 154 -3.95 10.82 -9.17
CA MET A 154 -3.61 12.07 -9.85
C MET A 154 -3.70 12.00 -11.38
N GLY A 155 -4.11 10.88 -11.96
CA GLY A 155 -4.19 10.71 -13.40
C GLY A 155 -2.83 10.75 -14.10
N LYS A 156 -1.79 10.21 -13.46
CA LYS A 156 -0.44 10.11 -14.06
C LYS A 156 -0.27 8.79 -14.79
N LEU A 157 0.78 8.71 -15.59
CA LEU A 157 1.13 7.51 -16.36
C LEU A 157 -0.01 7.00 -17.27
N GLY A 158 -0.86 7.90 -17.76
CA GLY A 158 -1.97 7.57 -18.65
C GLY A 158 -3.26 7.13 -17.94
N ALA A 159 -3.30 7.12 -16.60
CA ALA A 159 -4.54 6.90 -15.84
C ALA A 159 -5.50 8.09 -15.97
N THR A 160 -6.79 7.85 -15.75
CA THR A 160 -7.76 8.92 -15.56
C THR A 160 -7.72 9.36 -14.10
N ALA A 161 -7.53 10.65 -13.85
CA ALA A 161 -7.49 11.17 -12.49
C ALA A 161 -8.79 10.85 -11.73
N ASP A 162 -8.68 10.61 -10.43
CA ASP A 162 -9.82 10.43 -9.55
C ASP A 162 -10.63 11.73 -9.44
N VAL A 163 -11.95 11.61 -9.41
CA VAL A 163 -12.85 12.79 -9.35
C VAL A 163 -12.66 13.62 -8.09
N HIS A 164 -12.29 12.97 -6.99
CA HIS A 164 -12.03 13.67 -5.73
C HIS A 164 -10.75 14.50 -5.80
N TYR A 165 -9.73 14.03 -6.51
CA TYR A 165 -8.53 14.80 -6.80
C TYR A 165 -8.80 15.92 -7.79
N GLU A 166 -9.34 15.57 -8.98
CA GLU A 166 -9.47 16.50 -10.11
C GLU A 166 -10.46 17.63 -9.84
N LYS A 167 -11.62 17.31 -9.25
CA LYS A 167 -12.73 18.25 -9.01
C LYS A 167 -12.86 18.66 -7.55
N GLY A 168 -12.60 17.73 -6.63
CA GLY A 168 -12.67 17.96 -5.21
C GLY A 168 -11.40 18.60 -4.63
N GLN A 169 -10.29 18.59 -5.38
CA GLN A 169 -8.97 19.04 -4.91
C GLN A 169 -8.54 18.38 -3.60
N MET A 170 -9.07 17.19 -3.33
CA MET A 170 -8.79 16.43 -2.13
C MET A 170 -7.38 15.82 -2.21
N VAL A 171 -6.73 15.76 -1.06
CA VAL A 171 -5.43 15.09 -0.89
C VAL A 171 -5.61 13.77 -0.14
N CYS A 172 -4.54 12.97 -0.04
CA CYS A 172 -4.63 11.63 0.58
C CYS A 172 -5.21 11.71 2.00
N THR A 173 -4.84 12.72 2.78
CA THR A 173 -5.27 12.88 4.17
C THR A 173 -6.73 13.32 4.36
N ASP A 174 -7.41 13.72 3.30
CA ASP A 174 -8.85 14.02 3.37
C ASP A 174 -9.71 12.75 3.47
N CYS A 175 -9.19 11.63 2.96
CA CYS A 175 -9.78 10.30 3.13
C CYS A 175 -9.05 9.48 4.19
N HIS A 176 -7.72 9.54 4.21
CA HIS A 176 -6.88 8.83 5.16
C HIS A 176 -6.53 9.74 6.35
N SER A 177 -7.47 9.91 7.26
CA SER A 177 -7.31 10.77 8.44
C SER A 177 -6.13 10.33 9.33
N ALA A 178 -5.71 11.20 10.23
CA ALA A 178 -4.68 10.87 11.22
C ALA A 178 -5.07 9.64 12.05
N ASP A 179 -6.34 9.54 12.46
CA ASP A 179 -6.85 8.39 13.18
C ASP A 179 -6.75 7.10 12.34
N HIS A 180 -7.08 7.16 11.04
CA HIS A 180 -6.91 6.03 10.13
C HIS A 180 -5.43 5.62 10.00
N LEU A 181 -4.51 6.57 9.83
CA LEU A 181 -3.09 6.28 9.62
C LEU A 181 -2.38 5.78 10.88
N HIS A 182 -2.76 6.27 12.06
CA HIS A 182 -2.09 5.92 13.31
C HIS A 182 -2.78 4.78 14.07
N ASN A 183 -4.10 4.58 13.87
CA ASN A 183 -4.89 3.65 14.67
C ASN A 183 -5.49 2.47 13.88
N THR A 184 -5.30 2.40 12.56
CA THR A 184 -5.77 1.26 11.80
C THR A 184 -4.96 0.02 12.12
N GLN A 185 -5.56 -0.90 12.84
CA GLN A 185 -4.95 -2.15 13.25
C GLN A 185 -5.50 -3.29 12.41
N PRO A 186 -4.63 -4.08 11.75
CA PRO A 186 -5.07 -5.27 11.05
C PRO A 186 -5.49 -6.34 12.06
N LYS A 187 -6.63 -6.98 11.81
CA LYS A 187 -6.99 -8.22 12.50
C LYS A 187 -6.29 -9.38 11.81
N GLY A 188 -5.21 -9.87 12.40
CA GLY A 188 -4.36 -10.87 11.77
C GLY A 188 -3.43 -10.25 10.71
N VAL A 189 -3.06 -11.02 9.71
CA VAL A 189 -2.09 -10.61 8.67
C VAL A 189 -2.72 -9.89 7.48
N LYS A 190 -4.04 -9.97 7.30
CA LYS A 190 -4.72 -9.44 6.11
C LYS A 190 -5.21 -8.01 6.31
N ARG A 191 -4.77 -7.09 5.46
CA ARG A 191 -5.22 -5.69 5.44
C ARG A 191 -6.73 -5.51 5.30
N TYR A 192 -7.44 -6.48 4.69
CA TYR A 192 -8.89 -6.43 4.48
C TYR A 192 -9.71 -6.57 5.76
N TYR A 193 -9.10 -7.00 6.85
CA TYR A 193 -9.71 -7.12 8.17
C TYR A 193 -9.27 -6.01 9.14
N ALA A 194 -8.75 -4.91 8.60
CA ALA A 194 -8.38 -3.76 9.41
C ALA A 194 -9.58 -3.14 10.11
N THR A 195 -9.40 -2.70 11.35
CA THR A 195 -10.47 -2.15 12.19
C THR A 195 -11.03 -0.83 11.67
N LYS A 196 -10.22 -0.08 10.92
CA LYS A 196 -10.61 1.20 10.31
C LYS A 196 -10.20 1.18 8.85
N THR A 197 -11.16 1.41 7.96
CA THR A 197 -10.93 1.51 6.52
C THR A 197 -11.70 2.69 5.98
N VAL A 198 -11.17 3.35 4.97
CA VAL A 198 -11.88 4.43 4.27
C VAL A 198 -13.09 3.85 3.53
N ARG A 199 -14.26 4.38 3.79
CA ARG A 199 -15.52 3.92 3.19
C ARG A 199 -16.23 5.05 2.45
N CYS A 200 -16.72 4.73 1.27
CA CYS A 200 -17.48 5.69 0.46
C CYS A 200 -18.72 6.22 1.18
N GLU A 201 -19.35 5.36 1.97
CA GLU A 201 -20.59 5.62 2.70
C GLU A 201 -20.44 6.67 3.81
N GLU A 202 -19.23 6.93 4.28
CA GLU A 202 -18.96 7.95 5.30
C GLU A 202 -19.27 9.36 4.77
N CYS A 203 -18.96 9.60 3.48
CA CYS A 203 -19.25 10.86 2.82
C CYS A 203 -20.47 10.78 1.88
N HIS A 204 -20.87 9.59 1.44
CA HIS A 204 -21.97 9.36 0.50
C HIS A 204 -23.07 8.45 1.08
N PRO A 205 -23.65 8.74 2.26
CA PRO A 205 -24.58 7.84 2.94
C PRO A 205 -25.86 7.59 2.16
N ASP A 206 -26.34 8.55 1.40
CA ASP A 206 -27.58 8.42 0.61
C ASP A 206 -27.40 7.56 -0.64
N ALA A 207 -26.18 7.49 -1.17
CA ALA A 207 -25.87 6.66 -2.33
C ALA A 207 -25.75 5.18 -1.97
N ALA A 208 -25.37 4.88 -0.73
CA ALA A 208 -25.03 3.53 -0.28
C ALA A 208 -26.23 2.68 0.13
N ARG A 209 -27.40 3.29 0.31
CA ARG A 209 -28.58 2.58 0.86
C ARG A 209 -29.61 2.30 -0.23
N PRO A 210 -29.77 1.03 -0.65
CA PRO A 210 -30.82 0.64 -1.57
C PRO A 210 -32.19 1.11 -1.08
N GLY A 211 -33.00 1.63 -2.03
CA GLY A 211 -34.32 2.19 -1.74
C GLY A 211 -34.34 3.63 -1.21
N ARG A 212 -33.20 4.23 -0.89
CA ARG A 212 -33.08 5.63 -0.43
C ARG A 212 -32.44 6.56 -1.45
N SER A 213 -31.66 6.01 -2.37
CA SER A 213 -31.01 6.82 -3.40
C SER A 213 -32.04 7.33 -4.42
N LYS A 214 -31.92 8.62 -4.79
CA LYS A 214 -32.65 9.21 -5.92
C LYS A 214 -32.19 8.68 -7.27
N VAL A 215 -31.06 7.99 -7.32
CA VAL A 215 -30.49 7.37 -8.51
C VAL A 215 -30.98 5.93 -8.61
N ALA A 216 -31.81 5.63 -9.60
CA ALA A 216 -32.43 4.30 -9.75
C ALA A 216 -31.42 3.15 -9.80
N MET A 217 -30.24 3.37 -10.41
CA MET A 217 -29.19 2.33 -10.48
C MET A 217 -28.59 1.96 -9.12
N HIS A 218 -28.58 2.85 -8.14
CA HIS A 218 -28.13 2.53 -6.79
C HIS A 218 -29.13 1.61 -6.06
N ASN A 219 -30.36 1.55 -6.52
CA ASN A 219 -31.39 0.69 -5.96
C ASN A 219 -31.55 -0.64 -6.71
N ALA A 220 -30.77 -0.85 -7.79
CA ALA A 220 -30.94 -1.99 -8.70
C ALA A 220 -30.40 -3.31 -8.15
N HIS A 221 -29.46 -3.25 -7.20
CA HIS A 221 -28.85 -4.42 -6.59
C HIS A 221 -29.09 -4.45 -5.08
N PRO A 222 -29.29 -5.63 -4.47
CA PRO A 222 -29.35 -5.76 -3.03
C PRO A 222 -28.10 -5.20 -2.35
N GLU A 223 -28.26 -4.68 -1.14
CA GLU A 223 -27.16 -4.23 -0.30
C GLU A 223 -26.11 -5.35 -0.12
N GLY A 224 -24.83 -4.97 -0.12
CA GLY A 224 -23.74 -5.92 0.01
C GLY A 224 -23.46 -6.77 -1.25
N THR A 225 -24.14 -6.50 -2.39
CA THR A 225 -23.86 -7.25 -3.63
C THR A 225 -22.61 -6.71 -4.33
N LEU A 226 -22.54 -5.41 -4.59
CA LEU A 226 -21.45 -4.79 -5.35
C LEU A 226 -20.75 -3.72 -4.52
N ALA A 227 -19.44 -3.75 -4.49
CA ALA A 227 -18.67 -2.62 -3.98
C ALA A 227 -18.87 -1.39 -4.87
N CYS A 228 -18.87 -0.19 -4.30
CA CYS A 228 -19.08 1.07 -5.03
C CYS A 228 -18.11 1.22 -6.21
N ALA A 229 -16.86 0.83 -6.02
CA ALA A 229 -15.82 0.86 -7.03
C ALA A 229 -16.15 0.03 -8.29
N VAL A 230 -16.94 -1.05 -8.17
CA VAL A 230 -17.36 -1.87 -9.33
C VAL A 230 -18.08 -1.02 -10.38
N CYS A 231 -18.89 -0.07 -9.94
CA CYS A 231 -19.60 0.86 -10.84
C CYS A 231 -18.81 2.15 -11.11
N HIS A 232 -18.02 2.61 -10.14
CA HIS A 232 -17.46 3.95 -10.15
C HIS A 232 -15.95 4.03 -10.43
N ALA A 233 -15.21 2.93 -10.49
CA ALA A 233 -13.81 2.99 -10.88
C ALA A 233 -13.63 2.93 -12.41
N ASN A 234 -12.64 3.65 -12.91
CA ASN A 234 -12.06 3.40 -14.22
C ASN A 234 -11.06 2.23 -14.15
N THR A 235 -10.37 1.96 -15.25
CA THR A 235 -9.23 1.07 -15.26
C THR A 235 -8.18 1.55 -14.25
N TYR A 236 -7.52 0.62 -13.62
CA TYR A 236 -6.53 0.84 -12.58
C TYR A 236 -5.27 0.02 -12.85
N PHE A 237 -4.18 0.36 -12.17
CA PHE A 237 -2.91 -0.35 -12.37
C PHE A 237 -2.96 -1.76 -11.79
N ASN A 238 -2.59 -2.72 -12.61
CA ASN A 238 -2.32 -4.08 -12.18
C ASN A 238 -0.88 -4.21 -11.66
N CYS A 239 -0.60 -5.23 -10.84
CA CYS A 239 0.77 -5.57 -10.52
C CYS A 239 1.43 -6.26 -11.71
N ALA A 240 2.56 -5.72 -12.16
CA ALA A 240 3.29 -6.25 -13.31
C ALA A 240 4.25 -7.38 -12.97
N ASN A 241 4.64 -7.53 -11.75
CA ASN A 241 5.53 -8.50 -11.09
C ASN A 241 6.20 -7.83 -9.88
N CYS A 242 6.92 -8.60 -9.07
CA CYS A 242 7.86 -8.02 -8.14
C CYS A 242 8.90 -7.22 -8.93
N HIS A 243 9.04 -5.94 -8.61
CA HIS A 243 9.98 -5.02 -9.28
C HIS A 243 11.40 -5.15 -8.74
N VAL A 244 11.62 -6.07 -7.81
CA VAL A 244 12.93 -6.37 -7.22
C VAL A 244 13.42 -7.69 -7.80
N THR A 245 14.63 -7.67 -8.36
CA THR A 245 15.34 -8.87 -8.81
C THR A 245 16.80 -8.74 -8.45
N LEU A 246 17.48 -9.88 -8.32
CA LEU A 246 18.91 -9.89 -8.09
C LEU A 246 19.67 -9.53 -9.36
N ASP A 247 20.73 -8.75 -9.25
CA ASP A 247 21.67 -8.55 -10.33
C ASP A 247 22.62 -9.74 -10.39
N ILE A 248 22.36 -10.66 -11.34
CA ILE A 248 23.18 -11.86 -11.53
C ILE A 248 24.65 -11.52 -11.89
N LYS A 249 24.92 -10.32 -12.42
CA LYS A 249 26.25 -9.86 -12.78
C LYS A 249 27.03 -9.27 -11.60
N LYS A 250 26.32 -8.92 -10.53
CA LYS A 250 26.88 -8.32 -9.32
C LYS A 250 26.34 -9.02 -8.08
N PRO A 251 26.95 -10.13 -7.67
CA PRO A 251 26.51 -10.88 -6.48
C PRO A 251 26.36 -9.97 -5.26
N GLY A 252 25.21 -10.06 -4.58
CA GLY A 252 24.90 -9.25 -3.41
C GLY A 252 24.32 -7.86 -3.72
N GLN A 253 24.08 -7.51 -5.00
CA GLN A 253 23.35 -6.31 -5.37
C GLN A 253 21.95 -6.63 -5.89
N VAL A 254 20.99 -5.84 -5.44
CA VAL A 254 19.63 -5.88 -5.93
C VAL A 254 19.48 -4.92 -7.09
N LYS A 255 18.78 -5.39 -8.12
CA LYS A 255 18.37 -4.56 -9.23
C LYS A 255 16.87 -4.32 -9.14
N VAL A 256 16.48 -3.07 -8.96
CA VAL A 256 15.07 -2.70 -9.08
C VAL A 256 14.71 -2.66 -10.56
N ILE A 257 13.77 -3.49 -10.98
CA ILE A 257 13.19 -3.47 -12.31
C ILE A 257 11.85 -2.75 -12.23
N PHE A 258 11.79 -1.55 -12.78
CA PHE A 258 10.51 -0.91 -13.02
C PHE A 258 9.93 -1.45 -14.32
N PRO A 259 8.64 -1.82 -14.36
CA PRO A 259 7.99 -2.12 -15.62
C PRO A 259 8.10 -0.89 -16.54
N SER A 260 8.44 -1.10 -17.78
CA SER A 260 8.57 -0.03 -18.78
C SER A 260 7.24 0.68 -19.05
N GLU A 261 6.12 -0.02 -18.84
CA GLU A 261 4.78 0.50 -19.08
C GLU A 261 3.81 0.04 -17.98
N PRO A 262 2.86 0.92 -17.59
CA PRO A 262 1.82 0.54 -16.65
C PRO A 262 0.85 -0.45 -17.28
N LEU A 263 0.53 -1.52 -16.54
CA LEU A 263 -0.48 -2.48 -16.93
C LEU A 263 -1.84 -2.06 -16.34
N TYR A 264 -2.77 -1.69 -17.21
CA TYR A 264 -4.14 -1.36 -16.82
C TYR A 264 -5.01 -2.60 -16.78
N THR A 265 -5.90 -2.65 -15.81
CA THR A 265 -6.90 -3.70 -15.68
C THR A 265 -8.24 -3.14 -15.23
N PHE A 266 -9.28 -3.93 -15.45
CA PHE A 266 -10.58 -3.80 -14.80
C PHE A 266 -11.18 -5.20 -14.75
N LYS A 267 -11.26 -5.78 -13.56
CA LYS A 267 -11.87 -7.10 -13.37
C LYS A 267 -12.73 -7.12 -12.12
N ILE A 268 -13.95 -7.60 -12.26
CA ILE A 268 -14.88 -7.87 -11.17
C ILE A 268 -14.66 -9.32 -10.75
N GLY A 269 -14.38 -9.55 -9.48
CA GLY A 269 -14.20 -10.87 -8.89
C GLY A 269 -15.09 -11.13 -7.70
N THR A 270 -15.18 -12.38 -7.30
CA THR A 270 -15.81 -12.78 -6.05
C THR A 270 -14.94 -12.36 -4.87
N ASN A 271 -15.52 -11.69 -3.90
CA ASN A 271 -14.82 -11.28 -2.69
C ASN A 271 -14.76 -12.46 -1.70
N ILE A 272 -13.59 -13.04 -1.54
CA ILE A 272 -13.34 -14.13 -0.59
C ILE A 272 -12.97 -13.63 0.80
N ASP A 273 -12.65 -12.34 0.93
CA ASP A 273 -12.25 -11.69 2.19
C ASP A 273 -13.41 -10.82 2.74
N ARG A 274 -14.62 -11.38 2.75
CA ARG A 274 -15.79 -10.69 3.29
C ARG A 274 -15.67 -10.51 4.81
N SER A 275 -15.91 -9.29 5.26
CA SER A 275 -15.95 -8.91 6.67
C SER A 275 -17.02 -7.84 6.88
N PRO A 276 -17.34 -7.46 8.12
CA PRO A 276 -18.20 -6.30 8.38
C PRO A 276 -17.70 -5.00 7.72
N GLU A 277 -16.39 -4.85 7.61
CA GLU A 277 -15.74 -3.69 6.97
C GLU A 277 -15.69 -3.81 5.44
N ASN A 278 -15.82 -5.02 4.90
CA ASN A 278 -15.82 -5.31 3.45
C ASN A 278 -16.94 -6.32 3.12
N PRO A 279 -18.23 -5.94 3.26
CA PRO A 279 -19.36 -6.88 3.21
C PRO A 279 -19.76 -7.33 1.80
N TYR A 280 -19.21 -6.74 0.77
CA TYR A 280 -19.65 -6.92 -0.60
C TYR A 280 -19.34 -8.31 -1.15
N LYS A 281 -20.30 -8.89 -1.91
CA LYS A 281 -20.13 -10.18 -2.59
C LYS A 281 -19.14 -10.08 -3.74
N TYR A 282 -19.20 -9.01 -4.52
CA TYR A 282 -18.33 -8.76 -5.65
C TYR A 282 -17.55 -7.47 -5.47
N ASN A 283 -16.27 -7.53 -5.79
CA ASN A 283 -15.36 -6.40 -5.70
C ASN A 283 -14.49 -6.33 -6.97
N LEU A 284 -13.83 -5.22 -7.18
CA LEU A 284 -12.74 -5.19 -8.15
C LEU A 284 -11.56 -5.99 -7.62
N VAL A 285 -10.89 -6.68 -8.52
CA VAL A 285 -9.74 -7.52 -8.17
C VAL A 285 -8.51 -7.14 -8.99
N ARG A 286 -7.36 -7.22 -8.35
CA ARG A 286 -6.05 -6.93 -8.92
C ARG A 286 -5.19 -8.17 -8.86
N HIS A 287 -4.52 -8.46 -9.94
CA HIS A 287 -3.56 -9.56 -9.99
C HIS A 287 -2.20 -9.11 -9.44
N THR A 288 -1.65 -9.91 -8.54
CA THR A 288 -0.25 -9.82 -8.11
C THR A 288 0.42 -11.09 -8.65
N PRO A 289 0.96 -11.06 -9.88
CA PRO A 289 1.49 -12.26 -10.51
C PRO A 289 2.69 -12.77 -9.72
N MET A 290 2.53 -13.94 -9.14
CA MET A 290 3.62 -14.72 -8.57
C MET A 290 3.70 -16.03 -9.34
N LYS A 291 4.76 -16.18 -10.13
CA LYS A 291 5.03 -17.43 -10.82
C LYS A 291 5.95 -18.28 -9.97
N LYS A 292 5.72 -19.59 -9.96
CA LYS A 292 6.66 -20.56 -9.35
C LYS A 292 8.11 -20.29 -9.78
N ASP A 293 8.30 -19.94 -11.06
CA ASP A 293 9.62 -19.69 -11.65
C ASP A 293 10.21 -18.32 -11.31
N SER A 294 9.38 -17.31 -10.96
CA SER A 294 9.91 -16.01 -10.53
C SER A 294 10.55 -16.05 -9.14
N LEU A 295 10.39 -17.15 -8.43
CA LEU A 295 11.15 -17.48 -7.22
C LEU A 295 12.58 -17.97 -7.54
N ALA A 296 12.98 -18.06 -8.81
CA ALA A 296 14.37 -18.34 -9.19
C ALA A 296 15.38 -17.33 -8.64
N SER A 297 14.94 -16.08 -8.35
CA SER A 297 15.74 -15.11 -7.62
C SER A 297 15.98 -15.55 -6.18
N LEU A 298 15.03 -16.22 -5.54
CA LEU A 298 15.21 -16.82 -4.20
C LEU A 298 16.20 -17.99 -4.21
N ARG A 299 16.32 -18.74 -5.31
CA ARG A 299 17.35 -19.78 -5.46
C ARG A 299 18.77 -19.24 -5.39
N TYR A 300 18.98 -18.04 -5.89
CA TYR A 300 20.27 -17.38 -5.79
C TYR A 300 20.61 -17.02 -4.35
N TRP A 301 19.64 -16.50 -3.58
CA TRP A 301 19.83 -16.19 -2.17
C TRP A 301 20.16 -17.43 -1.35
N GLN A 302 19.65 -18.62 -1.70
CA GLN A 302 20.02 -19.86 -1.06
C GLN A 302 21.47 -20.26 -1.29
N ALA A 303 22.00 -20.02 -2.48
CA ALA A 303 23.41 -20.30 -2.77
C ALA A 303 24.35 -19.38 -1.98
N VAL A 304 23.86 -18.19 -1.60
CA VAL A 304 24.63 -17.21 -0.81
C VAL A 304 24.50 -17.44 0.70
N LEU A 305 23.35 -17.90 1.17
CA LEU A 305 23.02 -18.03 2.60
C LEU A 305 22.77 -19.49 2.97
N LYS A 306 23.85 -20.23 3.19
CA LYS A 306 23.85 -21.68 3.47
C LYS A 306 22.94 -22.08 4.63
N GLY A 307 22.04 -23.03 4.38
CA GLY A 307 21.36 -23.84 5.40
C GLY A 307 19.92 -23.47 5.74
N LYS A 308 19.27 -22.57 5.00
CA LYS A 308 17.84 -22.24 5.19
C LYS A 308 16.95 -22.86 4.08
N PRO A 309 15.62 -22.99 4.31
CA PRO A 309 14.71 -23.69 3.38
C PRO A 309 14.78 -23.21 1.92
N GLY A 310 14.70 -24.16 0.99
CA GLY A 310 14.77 -23.93 -0.44
C GLY A 310 13.51 -23.35 -1.08
N PRO A 311 13.58 -22.82 -2.32
CA PRO A 311 12.42 -22.39 -3.08
C PRO A 311 11.32 -23.44 -3.24
N GLU A 312 11.68 -24.69 -3.28
CA GLU A 312 10.72 -25.80 -3.36
C GLU A 312 9.88 -25.87 -2.09
N ASP A 313 10.50 -25.67 -0.92
CA ASP A 313 9.80 -25.63 0.35
C ASP A 313 9.01 -24.33 0.52
N LEU A 314 9.55 -23.20 0.05
CA LEU A 314 8.88 -21.89 0.15
C LEU A 314 7.57 -21.81 -0.64
N VAL A 315 7.39 -22.62 -1.68
CA VAL A 315 6.18 -22.63 -2.50
C VAL A 315 5.33 -23.88 -2.33
N ALA A 316 5.53 -24.63 -1.26
CA ALA A 316 4.76 -25.86 -1.01
C ALA A 316 3.25 -25.61 -1.00
N ASN A 317 2.80 -24.47 -0.50
CA ASN A 317 1.40 -24.04 -0.48
C ASN A 317 1.00 -23.09 -1.61
N TYR A 318 1.76 -23.01 -2.69
CA TYR A 318 1.49 -22.08 -3.79
C TYR A 318 0.03 -22.14 -4.28
N ASP A 319 -0.54 -23.34 -4.41
CA ASP A 319 -1.92 -23.56 -4.85
C ASP A 319 -2.99 -23.16 -3.81
N ALA A 320 -2.60 -22.92 -2.55
CA ALA A 320 -3.53 -22.59 -1.47
C ALA A 320 -3.88 -21.11 -1.38
N LEU A 321 -3.00 -20.24 -1.89
CA LEU A 321 -3.09 -18.79 -1.73
C LEU A 321 -3.33 -18.10 -3.08
N PRO A 322 -4.33 -17.21 -3.17
CA PRO A 322 -4.65 -16.56 -4.42
C PRO A 322 -3.64 -15.45 -4.76
N THR A 323 -3.39 -15.26 -6.05
CA THR A 323 -2.66 -14.12 -6.61
C THR A 323 -3.58 -13.00 -7.09
N TRP A 324 -4.87 -13.27 -7.23
CA TRP A 324 -5.91 -12.27 -7.44
C TRP A 324 -6.49 -11.87 -6.08
N ASN A 325 -6.49 -10.59 -5.77
CA ASN A 325 -6.95 -10.05 -4.48
C ASN A 325 -7.80 -8.81 -4.69
N SER A 326 -8.62 -8.47 -3.69
CA SER A 326 -9.40 -7.23 -3.72
C SER A 326 -8.53 -6.02 -4.00
N ALA A 327 -8.96 -5.18 -4.93
CA ALA A 327 -8.25 -3.99 -5.36
C ALA A 327 -8.74 -2.75 -4.59
N SER A 328 -7.81 -2.05 -3.93
CA SER A 328 -8.06 -0.68 -3.47
C SER A 328 -7.75 0.27 -4.62
N VAL A 329 -8.77 0.76 -5.29
CA VAL A 329 -8.64 1.58 -6.50
C VAL A 329 -8.79 3.05 -6.18
N HIS A 330 -8.04 3.89 -6.89
CA HIS A 330 -8.01 5.34 -6.74
C HIS A 330 -8.27 6.05 -8.07
N SER A 331 -9.17 5.49 -8.88
CA SER A 331 -9.58 6.01 -10.19
C SER A 331 -11.09 6.23 -10.27
N ILE A 332 -11.65 6.73 -9.17
CA ILE A 332 -13.11 6.88 -9.03
C ILE A 332 -13.64 7.99 -9.94
N GLN A 333 -14.75 7.71 -10.60
CA GLN A 333 -15.48 8.63 -11.45
C GLN A 333 -17.00 8.51 -11.24
N ARG A 334 -17.69 9.65 -11.34
CA ARG A 334 -19.17 9.65 -11.27
C ARG A 334 -19.78 8.82 -12.40
N ARG A 335 -19.21 8.91 -13.61
CA ARG A 335 -19.65 8.18 -14.79
C ARG A 335 -18.49 7.37 -15.37
N THR A 336 -18.73 6.09 -15.53
CA THR A 336 -17.78 5.14 -16.10
C THR A 336 -18.43 4.40 -17.28
N LYS A 337 -17.68 3.58 -18.00
CA LYS A 337 -18.24 2.78 -19.09
C LYS A 337 -19.32 1.83 -18.58
N GLN A 338 -19.08 1.15 -17.47
CA GLN A 338 -19.94 0.09 -16.92
C GLN A 338 -21.19 0.61 -16.17
N ASN A 339 -21.26 1.89 -15.80
CA ASN A 339 -22.43 2.45 -15.10
C ASN A 339 -23.36 3.32 -15.97
N ARG A 340 -23.19 3.28 -17.31
CA ARG A 340 -24.04 4.05 -18.24
C ARG A 340 -25.44 3.49 -18.38
N SER A 341 -25.57 2.16 -18.31
CA SER A 341 -26.82 1.43 -18.34
C SER A 341 -26.63 0.05 -17.72
N CYS A 342 -27.71 -0.67 -17.45
CA CYS A 342 -27.62 -2.05 -16.95
C CYS A 342 -26.81 -2.93 -17.93
N ASN A 343 -27.09 -2.82 -19.22
CA ASN A 343 -26.42 -3.61 -20.26
C ASN A 343 -25.01 -3.11 -20.59
N ALA A 344 -24.51 -2.07 -19.94
CA ALA A 344 -23.09 -1.72 -20.00
C ALA A 344 -22.20 -2.62 -19.11
N CYS A 345 -22.82 -3.41 -18.23
CA CYS A 345 -22.18 -4.43 -17.41
C CYS A 345 -22.78 -5.82 -17.67
N HIS A 346 -24.11 -5.93 -17.70
CA HIS A 346 -24.79 -7.17 -18.00
C HIS A 346 -24.50 -7.62 -19.44
N GLY A 347 -24.15 -8.88 -19.63
CA GLY A 347 -23.71 -9.44 -20.93
C GLY A 347 -22.24 -9.24 -21.24
N HIS A 348 -21.53 -8.38 -20.54
CA HIS A 348 -20.12 -8.03 -20.77
C HIS A 348 -19.16 -8.90 -19.99
N LYS A 349 -18.88 -10.09 -20.52
CA LYS A 349 -18.00 -11.12 -19.91
C LYS A 349 -16.60 -10.59 -19.60
N GLU A 350 -16.08 -9.70 -20.42
CA GLU A 350 -14.74 -9.12 -20.32
C GLU A 350 -14.53 -8.30 -19.04
N LEU A 351 -15.59 -7.82 -18.39
CA LEU A 351 -15.51 -7.08 -17.14
C LEU A 351 -15.29 -7.99 -15.92
N PHE A 352 -15.55 -9.27 -16.07
CA PHE A 352 -15.51 -10.25 -14.97
C PHE A 352 -14.24 -11.08 -15.03
N LEU A 353 -13.69 -11.40 -13.87
CA LEU A 353 -12.65 -12.41 -13.77
C LEU A 353 -13.27 -13.79 -13.96
N THR A 354 -12.86 -14.46 -15.00
CA THR A 354 -13.36 -15.80 -15.36
C THR A 354 -12.21 -16.81 -15.41
N LYS A 355 -12.53 -18.10 -15.50
CA LYS A 355 -11.51 -19.15 -15.65
C LYS A 355 -10.60 -18.94 -16.86
N ALA A 356 -11.10 -18.28 -17.91
CA ALA A 356 -10.32 -17.99 -19.12
C ALA A 356 -9.27 -16.90 -18.93
N ASP A 357 -9.39 -16.10 -17.89
CA ASP A 357 -8.44 -15.03 -17.55
C ASP A 357 -7.26 -15.56 -16.72
N LEU A 358 -7.36 -16.78 -16.18
CA LEU A 358 -6.31 -17.39 -15.37
C LEU A 358 -5.28 -18.09 -16.27
N ALA A 359 -4.00 -17.83 -16.01
CA ALA A 359 -2.92 -18.58 -16.66
C ALA A 359 -2.83 -20.01 -16.11
N LYS A 360 -2.23 -20.93 -16.88
CA LYS A 360 -2.13 -22.35 -16.51
C LYS A 360 -1.28 -22.61 -15.27
N ASP A 361 -0.33 -21.72 -15.01
CA ASP A 361 0.64 -21.77 -13.92
C ASP A 361 0.23 -20.93 -12.69
N GLU A 362 -0.99 -20.38 -12.70
CA GLU A 362 -1.52 -19.66 -11.55
C GLU A 362 -2.05 -20.59 -10.46
N PRO A 363 -2.05 -20.14 -9.17
CA PRO A 363 -2.56 -20.93 -8.06
C PRO A 363 -4.02 -21.35 -8.24
N LYS A 364 -4.35 -22.59 -7.89
CA LYS A 364 -5.73 -23.10 -7.91
C LYS A 364 -6.67 -22.29 -7.00
N ALA A 365 -6.14 -21.64 -5.98
CA ALA A 365 -6.91 -20.75 -5.11
C ALA A 365 -7.61 -19.62 -5.88
N ASN A 366 -7.08 -19.20 -7.04
CA ASN A 366 -7.70 -18.20 -7.91
C ASN A 366 -9.10 -18.62 -8.41
N LEU A 367 -9.40 -19.92 -8.47
CA LEU A 367 -10.72 -20.41 -8.82
C LEU A 367 -11.83 -19.99 -7.84
N LYS A 368 -11.47 -19.60 -6.61
CA LYS A 368 -12.43 -19.08 -5.62
C LYS A 368 -12.85 -17.62 -5.90
N ILE A 369 -12.06 -16.92 -6.72
CA ILE A 369 -12.23 -15.48 -6.99
C ILE A 369 -12.95 -15.23 -8.32
N ILE A 370 -12.97 -16.20 -9.20
CA ILE A 370 -13.69 -16.05 -10.48
C ILE A 370 -15.19 -15.83 -10.26
N VAL A 371 -15.81 -15.18 -11.24
CA VAL A 371 -17.26 -15.06 -11.32
C VAL A 371 -17.78 -16.13 -12.28
N GLU A 372 -18.37 -17.19 -11.72
CA GLU A 372 -18.84 -18.32 -12.52
C GLU A 372 -20.03 -17.97 -13.42
N LYS A 373 -20.97 -17.18 -12.88
CA LYS A 373 -22.19 -16.80 -13.59
C LYS A 373 -22.18 -15.32 -13.93
N ILE A 374 -21.87 -15.03 -15.18
CA ILE A 374 -21.98 -13.68 -15.73
C ILE A 374 -23.44 -13.28 -15.83
N PRO A 375 -23.84 -12.09 -15.36
CA PRO A 375 -25.20 -11.62 -15.48
C PRO A 375 -25.57 -11.46 -16.96
N ALA A 376 -26.69 -12.06 -17.38
CA ALA A 376 -27.16 -11.98 -18.75
C ALA A 376 -27.61 -10.54 -19.10
N GLU A 377 -27.57 -10.24 -20.38
CA GLU A 377 -28.15 -8.99 -20.90
C GLU A 377 -29.64 -8.87 -20.53
N ILE A 378 -30.05 -7.71 -20.09
CA ILE A 378 -31.45 -7.43 -19.75
C ILE A 378 -32.19 -7.14 -21.05
N LYS A 379 -33.09 -8.02 -21.42
CA LYS A 379 -34.02 -7.82 -22.54
C LYS A 379 -34.96 -6.70 -22.17
N LYS A 380 -35.13 -5.75 -23.07
CA LYS A 380 -36.15 -4.66 -22.97
C LYS A 380 -37.55 -5.23 -23.05
#